data_1751409696c7d6ce7d963544e9dfa605
#
_entry.id   1751409696c7d6ce7d963544e9dfa605
#
_cell.length_a   1.000
_cell.length_b   1.000
_cell.length_c   1.000
_cell.angle_alpha   90.00
_cell.angle_beta   90.00
_cell.angle_gamma   90.00
#
_symmetry.space_group_name_H-M   'P 1'
#
loop_
_entity.id
_entity.type
_entity.pdbx_description
1 polymer ?
#
loop_
_entity_poly.entity_id
_entity_poly.type
_entity_poly.pdbx_seq_one_letter_code
_entity_poly.pdbx_strand_id
1 'polypeptide(L)'
;MTNGHPSLKLGKGSSFVKTHLKQLEQATDTWEADFRAMPTTEGQTETHYLGLVVAIPKDPLAIIPVEYTPNVNDLADLLASALRRPTTGFSHRPQRILFRDNPRWEELFPHLTQLGIEVSIQNELPHLEEVYVGFLRQMRKIRGNPIILTHTKPLDVGTAFPAIARFVQDCGHIEIGDQDGVGFIVRALDYGGMVFEDSKPRTLTEAMAALERGLDQWFLEQ
;
A
#
# COMPACT_ATOMS: atom_id res chain seq x y z
N MET A 1 -5.41 -2.13 -35.38
CA MET A 1 -4.63 -1.55 -34.26
C MET A 1 -4.83 -2.47 -33.10
N THR A 2 -3.86 -3.36 -32.83
CA THR A 2 -3.93 -4.30 -31.70
C THR A 2 -3.70 -3.50 -30.43
N ASN A 3 -4.75 -3.30 -29.64
CA ASN A 3 -4.65 -2.79 -28.28
C ASN A 3 -3.87 -3.82 -27.46
N GLY A 4 -2.55 -3.63 -27.37
CA GLY A 4 -1.71 -4.45 -26.52
C GLY A 4 -2.11 -4.22 -25.06
N HIS A 5 -2.86 -5.17 -24.49
CA HIS A 5 -3.04 -5.21 -23.04
C HIS A 5 -1.65 -5.30 -22.39
N PRO A 6 -1.38 -4.52 -21.34
CA PRO A 6 -0.11 -4.63 -20.64
C PRO A 6 0.03 -6.05 -20.07
N SER A 7 1.05 -6.78 -20.55
CA SER A 7 1.33 -8.14 -20.06
C SER A 7 1.81 -8.07 -18.60
N LEU A 8 1.53 -9.16 -17.86
CA LEU A 8 1.92 -9.30 -16.46
C LEU A 8 3.44 -9.28 -16.31
N LYS A 9 3.94 -8.34 -15.51
CA LYS A 9 5.36 -8.21 -15.18
C LYS A 9 5.63 -8.91 -13.85
N LEU A 10 6.31 -10.05 -13.90
CA LEU A 10 6.72 -10.81 -12.71
C LEU A 10 8.24 -10.87 -12.61
N GLY A 11 8.74 -10.98 -11.39
CA GLY A 11 10.16 -11.19 -11.14
C GLY A 11 10.86 -9.98 -10.52
N LYS A 12 12.15 -9.82 -10.80
CA LYS A 12 12.99 -8.79 -10.19
C LYS A 12 12.44 -7.39 -10.51
N GLY A 13 12.12 -6.62 -9.47
CA GLY A 13 11.52 -5.27 -9.59
C GLY A 13 9.99 -5.24 -9.55
N SER A 14 9.32 -6.41 -9.50
CA SER A 14 7.87 -6.51 -9.27
C SER A 14 7.60 -6.77 -7.78
N SER A 15 6.48 -6.25 -7.27
CA SER A 15 5.99 -6.58 -5.92
C SER A 15 5.61 -8.05 -5.80
N PHE A 16 5.16 -8.68 -6.91
CA PHE A 16 4.74 -10.07 -6.97
C PHE A 16 5.93 -11.00 -7.25
N VAL A 17 6.78 -11.21 -6.23
CA VAL A 17 7.93 -12.12 -6.31
C VAL A 17 7.55 -13.48 -5.76
N LYS A 18 7.24 -14.44 -6.64
CA LYS A 18 6.73 -15.78 -6.28
C LYS A 18 7.59 -16.52 -5.25
N THR A 19 8.91 -16.44 -5.34
CA THR A 19 9.82 -17.11 -4.39
C THR A 19 9.64 -16.60 -2.96
N HIS A 20 9.44 -15.29 -2.78
CA HIS A 20 9.18 -14.71 -1.46
C HIS A 20 7.77 -15.02 -0.98
N LEU A 21 6.78 -14.92 -1.86
CA LEU A 21 5.39 -15.21 -1.51
C LEU A 21 5.18 -16.68 -1.14
N LYS A 22 5.91 -17.61 -1.78
CA LYS A 22 5.84 -19.03 -1.47
C LYS A 22 6.37 -19.41 -0.08
N GLN A 23 7.22 -18.56 0.51
CA GLN A 23 7.76 -18.75 1.86
C GLN A 23 6.75 -18.39 2.96
N LEU A 24 5.72 -17.62 2.63
CA LEU A 24 4.68 -17.28 3.60
C LEU A 24 3.91 -18.54 4.01
N GLU A 25 3.49 -18.60 5.27
CA GLU A 25 2.62 -19.66 5.77
C GLU A 25 1.30 -19.68 5.01
N GLN A 26 0.70 -20.86 4.82
CA GLN A 26 -0.60 -20.97 4.17
C GLN A 26 -1.67 -21.17 5.23
N ALA A 27 -2.63 -20.25 5.30
CA ALA A 27 -3.81 -20.35 6.14
C ALA A 27 -4.99 -20.98 5.37
N THR A 28 -6.03 -21.36 6.10
CA THR A 28 -7.24 -22.00 5.53
C THR A 28 -8.33 -21.01 5.17
N ASP A 29 -8.04 -19.72 5.25
CA ASP A 29 -8.99 -18.65 4.97
C ASP A 29 -9.25 -18.45 3.47
N THR A 30 -10.31 -17.72 3.20
CA THR A 30 -10.72 -17.32 1.85
C THR A 30 -10.74 -15.80 1.78
N TRP A 31 -10.22 -15.24 0.68
CA TRP A 31 -10.22 -13.81 0.42
C TRP A 31 -11.12 -13.46 -0.75
N GLU A 32 -11.62 -12.24 -0.76
CA GLU A 32 -12.26 -11.61 -1.92
C GLU A 32 -11.35 -10.48 -2.42
N ALA A 33 -11.14 -10.39 -3.74
CA ALA A 33 -10.29 -9.36 -4.34
C ALA A 33 -10.91 -8.80 -5.61
N ASP A 34 -10.99 -7.46 -5.72
CA ASP A 34 -11.49 -6.76 -6.91
C ASP A 34 -11.11 -5.28 -6.89
N PHE A 35 -11.31 -4.60 -8.02
CA PHE A 35 -11.26 -3.15 -8.15
C PHE A 35 -12.67 -2.58 -8.34
N ARG A 36 -13.05 -1.61 -7.51
CA ARG A 36 -14.35 -0.95 -7.55
C ARG A 36 -14.21 0.48 -8.03
N ALA A 37 -15.01 0.85 -9.04
CA ALA A 37 -15.08 2.24 -9.50
C ALA A 37 -15.61 3.14 -8.40
N MET A 38 -14.91 4.21 -8.10
CA MET A 38 -15.34 5.22 -7.13
C MET A 38 -16.42 6.11 -7.75
N PRO A 39 -17.41 6.57 -6.96
CA PRO A 39 -18.38 7.55 -7.44
C PRO A 39 -17.68 8.82 -7.91
N THR A 40 -17.94 9.22 -9.14
CA THR A 40 -17.47 10.49 -9.70
C THR A 40 -18.25 11.66 -9.08
N THR A 41 -17.55 12.75 -8.79
CA THR A 41 -18.17 14.04 -8.42
C THR A 41 -18.43 14.88 -9.67
N GLU A 42 -19.42 15.78 -9.62
CA GLU A 42 -19.68 16.72 -10.71
C GLU A 42 -18.38 17.46 -11.11
N GLY A 43 -18.03 17.40 -12.42
CA GLY A 43 -16.84 18.00 -12.98
C GLY A 43 -15.61 17.07 -13.08
N GLN A 44 -15.65 15.86 -12.54
CA GLN A 44 -14.62 14.84 -12.76
C GLN A 44 -14.89 14.05 -14.04
N THR A 45 -13.93 14.07 -14.96
CA THR A 45 -13.99 13.29 -16.22
C THR A 45 -13.32 11.92 -16.09
N GLU A 46 -12.50 11.73 -15.07
CA GLU A 46 -11.72 10.50 -14.87
C GLU A 46 -12.36 9.62 -13.78
N THR A 47 -12.47 8.33 -14.08
CA THR A 47 -12.97 7.33 -13.13
C THR A 47 -11.80 6.84 -12.30
N HIS A 48 -11.86 7.06 -10.99
CA HIS A 48 -10.93 6.49 -10.02
C HIS A 48 -11.43 5.11 -9.57
N TYR A 49 -10.51 4.26 -9.18
CA TYR A 49 -10.81 2.92 -8.70
C TYR A 49 -10.23 2.70 -7.31
N LEU A 50 -10.87 1.84 -6.55
CA LEU A 50 -10.38 1.35 -5.27
C LEU A 50 -10.12 -0.15 -5.38
N GLY A 51 -8.86 -0.56 -5.29
CA GLY A 51 -8.47 -1.96 -5.17
C GLY A 51 -8.65 -2.42 -3.74
N LEU A 52 -9.34 -3.54 -3.57
CA LEU A 52 -9.67 -4.12 -2.27
C LEU A 52 -9.30 -5.59 -2.22
N VAL A 53 -8.68 -6.01 -1.11
CA VAL A 53 -8.58 -7.41 -0.70
C VAL A 53 -9.16 -7.54 0.69
N VAL A 54 -10.09 -8.47 0.86
CA VAL A 54 -10.85 -8.66 2.10
C VAL A 54 -10.79 -10.14 2.48
N ALA A 55 -10.34 -10.45 3.70
CA ALA A 55 -10.49 -11.78 4.26
C ALA A 55 -11.93 -11.98 4.77
N ILE A 56 -12.47 -13.16 4.53
CA ILE A 56 -13.79 -13.53 5.05
C ILE A 56 -13.64 -13.89 6.54
N PRO A 57 -14.45 -13.30 7.47
CA PRO A 57 -15.73 -12.64 7.15
C PRO A 57 -15.69 -11.17 6.78
N LYS A 58 -14.64 -10.34 7.07
CA LYS A 58 -14.71 -8.90 6.74
C LYS A 58 -13.42 -8.11 6.98
N ASP A 59 -12.29 -8.74 7.16
CA ASP A 59 -11.08 -8.00 7.49
C ASP A 59 -10.42 -7.42 6.23
N PRO A 60 -10.34 -6.09 6.08
CA PRO A 60 -9.66 -5.50 4.94
C PRO A 60 -8.16 -5.73 5.07
N LEU A 61 -7.57 -6.42 4.09
CA LEU A 61 -6.15 -6.77 4.06
C LEU A 61 -5.33 -5.77 3.24
N ALA A 62 -5.93 -5.22 2.18
CA ALA A 62 -5.32 -4.17 1.38
C ALA A 62 -6.38 -3.26 0.78
N ILE A 63 -6.09 -1.96 0.74
CA ILE A 63 -6.90 -0.93 0.10
C ILE A 63 -5.96 -0.01 -0.66
N ILE A 64 -6.05 0.00 -1.99
CA ILE A 64 -5.16 0.79 -2.86
C ILE A 64 -6.00 1.63 -3.82
N PRO A 65 -5.89 2.98 -3.79
CA PRO A 65 -6.51 3.84 -4.78
C PRO A 65 -5.74 3.78 -6.11
N VAL A 66 -6.46 3.81 -7.23
CA VAL A 66 -5.91 3.82 -8.59
C VAL A 66 -6.66 4.87 -9.41
N GLU A 67 -5.93 5.76 -10.07
CA GLU A 67 -6.47 6.91 -10.81
C GLU A 67 -6.75 6.61 -12.30
N TYR A 68 -6.56 5.39 -12.72
CA TYR A 68 -6.76 4.92 -14.10
C TYR A 68 -7.46 3.55 -14.08
N THR A 69 -7.84 3.07 -15.25
CA THR A 69 -8.44 1.73 -15.37
C THR A 69 -7.41 0.65 -14.98
N PRO A 70 -7.65 -0.13 -13.91
CA PRO A 70 -6.71 -1.12 -13.41
C PRO A 70 -6.39 -2.20 -14.43
N ASN A 71 -5.17 -2.68 -14.40
CA ASN A 71 -4.64 -3.77 -15.21
C ASN A 71 -4.16 -4.94 -14.34
N VAL A 72 -3.66 -5.99 -14.96
CA VAL A 72 -3.22 -7.21 -14.27
C VAL A 72 -2.04 -6.97 -13.31
N ASN A 73 -1.17 -6.00 -13.60
CA ASN A 73 -0.06 -5.65 -12.71
C ASN A 73 -0.57 -4.97 -11.44
N ASP A 74 -1.59 -4.11 -11.56
CA ASP A 74 -2.21 -3.47 -10.39
C ASP A 74 -2.85 -4.52 -9.47
N LEU A 75 -3.48 -5.57 -10.05
CA LEU A 75 -4.00 -6.69 -9.26
C LEU A 75 -2.88 -7.49 -8.59
N ALA A 76 -1.78 -7.75 -9.31
CA ALA A 76 -0.63 -8.44 -8.75
C ALA A 76 -0.02 -7.66 -7.58
N ASP A 77 0.11 -6.34 -7.70
CA ASP A 77 0.64 -5.46 -6.65
C ASP A 77 -0.31 -5.38 -5.45
N LEU A 78 -1.61 -5.28 -5.70
CA LEU A 78 -2.65 -5.31 -4.65
C LEU A 78 -2.59 -6.60 -3.84
N LEU A 79 -2.52 -7.77 -4.50
CA LEU A 79 -2.43 -9.07 -3.85
C LEU A 79 -1.08 -9.26 -3.13
N ALA A 80 0.03 -8.83 -3.73
CA ALA A 80 1.34 -8.88 -3.09
C ALA A 80 1.37 -8.03 -1.81
N SER A 81 0.70 -6.89 -1.81
CA SER A 81 0.54 -6.05 -0.62
C SER A 81 -0.25 -6.78 0.47
N ALA A 82 -1.42 -7.35 0.13
CA ALA A 82 -2.24 -8.12 1.07
C ALA A 82 -1.50 -9.34 1.66
N LEU A 83 -0.74 -10.07 0.83
CA LEU A 83 0.02 -11.25 1.25
C LEU A 83 1.17 -10.91 2.20
N ARG A 84 1.89 -9.82 1.94
CA ARG A 84 3.14 -9.48 2.63
C ARG A 84 2.98 -8.47 3.76
N ARG A 85 2.05 -7.55 3.61
CA ARG A 85 1.81 -6.43 4.55
C ARG A 85 0.32 -6.14 4.65
N PRO A 86 -0.47 -7.08 5.17
CA PRO A 86 -1.90 -6.85 5.34
C PRO A 86 -2.14 -5.68 6.29
N THR A 87 -3.22 -4.94 6.07
CA THR A 87 -3.65 -3.84 6.94
C THR A 87 -4.05 -4.36 8.33
N THR A 88 -4.53 -5.60 8.38
CA THR A 88 -4.92 -6.30 9.61
C THR A 88 -4.38 -7.72 9.60
N GLY A 89 -4.08 -8.27 10.77
CA GLY A 89 -3.59 -9.65 10.90
C GLY A 89 -2.10 -9.79 10.60
N PHE A 90 -1.69 -10.93 10.08
CA PHE A 90 -0.31 -11.30 9.79
C PHE A 90 -0.11 -11.71 8.32
N SER A 91 1.13 -11.66 7.85
CA SER A 91 1.51 -12.02 6.48
C SER A 91 1.34 -13.53 6.27
N HIS A 92 0.49 -13.92 5.33
CA HIS A 92 0.23 -15.33 5.00
C HIS A 92 -0.34 -15.47 3.59
N ARG A 93 -0.46 -16.69 3.10
CA ARG A 93 -1.17 -17.05 1.89
C ARG A 93 -2.54 -17.64 2.24
N PRO A 94 -3.63 -17.18 1.64
CA PRO A 94 -4.93 -17.81 1.84
C PRO A 94 -4.97 -19.17 1.14
N GLN A 95 -5.93 -20.02 1.54
CA GLN A 95 -6.25 -21.23 0.78
C GLN A 95 -6.89 -20.89 -0.57
N ARG A 96 -7.77 -19.88 -0.59
CA ARG A 96 -8.56 -19.51 -1.78
C ARG A 96 -8.71 -18.00 -1.92
N ILE A 97 -8.75 -17.53 -3.17
CA ILE A 97 -9.15 -16.16 -3.50
C ILE A 97 -10.33 -16.20 -4.48
N LEU A 98 -11.36 -15.43 -4.15
CA LEU A 98 -12.54 -15.22 -4.98
C LEU A 98 -12.35 -13.94 -5.79
N PHE A 99 -12.56 -14.03 -7.09
CA PHE A 99 -12.53 -12.89 -8.01
C PHE A 99 -13.87 -12.75 -8.71
N ARG A 100 -14.21 -11.53 -9.09
CA ARG A 100 -15.28 -11.31 -10.07
C ARG A 100 -14.80 -11.71 -11.45
N ASP A 101 -15.71 -12.17 -12.30
CA ASP A 101 -15.41 -12.49 -13.71
C ASP A 101 -14.88 -11.25 -14.43
N ASN A 102 -13.59 -11.30 -14.77
CA ASN A 102 -12.90 -10.24 -15.51
C ASN A 102 -11.72 -10.84 -16.29
N PRO A 103 -11.80 -10.91 -17.62
CA PRO A 103 -10.74 -11.48 -18.45
C PRO A 103 -9.35 -10.84 -18.27
N ARG A 104 -9.30 -9.61 -17.75
CA ARG A 104 -8.01 -8.93 -17.47
C ARG A 104 -7.21 -9.59 -16.35
N TRP A 105 -7.85 -10.40 -15.49
CA TRP A 105 -7.19 -11.05 -14.35
C TRP A 105 -6.65 -12.44 -14.68
N GLU A 106 -7.11 -13.07 -15.77
CA GLU A 106 -6.81 -14.47 -16.12
C GLU A 106 -5.31 -14.76 -16.20
N GLU A 107 -4.51 -13.81 -16.70
CA GLU A 107 -3.05 -13.97 -16.82
C GLU A 107 -2.38 -14.19 -15.45
N LEU A 108 -2.95 -13.69 -14.35
CA LEU A 108 -2.40 -13.85 -13.00
C LEU A 108 -2.77 -15.21 -12.36
N PHE A 109 -3.89 -15.81 -12.73
CA PHE A 109 -4.42 -17.02 -12.06
C PHE A 109 -3.46 -18.21 -12.01
N PRO A 110 -2.74 -18.56 -13.10
CA PRO A 110 -1.73 -19.63 -13.06
C PRO A 110 -0.61 -19.36 -12.04
N HIS A 111 -0.28 -18.10 -11.80
CA HIS A 111 0.75 -17.72 -10.85
C HIS A 111 0.27 -17.86 -9.40
N LEU A 112 -1.00 -17.58 -9.12
CA LEU A 112 -1.61 -17.82 -7.81
C LEU A 112 -1.69 -19.32 -7.51
N THR A 113 -2.07 -20.14 -8.50
CA THR A 113 -2.09 -21.61 -8.38
C THR A 113 -0.69 -22.16 -8.08
N GLN A 114 0.37 -21.62 -8.68
CA GLN A 114 1.76 -21.98 -8.36
C GLN A 114 2.18 -21.64 -6.93
N LEU A 115 1.48 -20.70 -6.28
CA LEU A 115 1.65 -20.39 -4.86
C LEU A 115 0.82 -21.30 -3.95
N GLY A 116 0.06 -22.25 -4.50
CA GLY A 116 -0.86 -23.11 -3.77
C GLY A 116 -2.18 -22.42 -3.40
N ILE A 117 -2.51 -21.31 -4.05
CA ILE A 117 -3.75 -20.55 -3.81
C ILE A 117 -4.79 -20.99 -4.83
N GLU A 118 -5.93 -21.47 -4.37
CA GLU A 118 -7.07 -21.80 -5.22
C GLU A 118 -7.74 -20.52 -5.73
N VAL A 119 -8.01 -20.44 -7.03
CA VAL A 119 -8.72 -19.32 -7.65
C VAL A 119 -10.15 -19.75 -7.96
N SER A 120 -11.12 -18.93 -7.57
CA SER A 120 -12.54 -19.16 -7.87
C SER A 120 -13.18 -17.88 -8.39
N ILE A 121 -13.98 -18.00 -9.45
CA ILE A 121 -14.71 -16.89 -10.04
C ILE A 121 -16.13 -16.87 -9.47
N GLN A 122 -16.57 -15.71 -9.03
CA GLN A 122 -17.89 -15.48 -8.45
C GLN A 122 -18.55 -14.26 -9.11
N ASN A 123 -19.87 -14.30 -9.25
CA ASN A 123 -20.61 -13.16 -9.77
C ASN A 123 -20.69 -12.01 -8.74
N GLU A 124 -20.68 -12.36 -7.45
CA GLU A 124 -20.81 -11.44 -6.35
C GLU A 124 -19.69 -11.68 -5.32
N LEU A 125 -19.21 -10.61 -4.72
CA LEU A 125 -18.21 -10.59 -3.65
C LEU A 125 -18.80 -9.82 -2.45
N PRO A 126 -19.66 -10.46 -1.65
CA PRO A 126 -20.49 -9.74 -0.67
C PRO A 126 -19.70 -9.10 0.45
N HIS A 127 -18.62 -9.72 0.92
CA HIS A 127 -17.79 -9.17 1.99
C HIS A 127 -16.98 -7.97 1.51
N LEU A 128 -16.44 -8.04 0.29
CA LEU A 128 -15.76 -6.92 -0.35
C LEU A 128 -16.72 -5.75 -0.59
N GLU A 129 -17.95 -6.04 -1.05
CA GLU A 129 -18.98 -5.02 -1.27
C GLU A 129 -19.38 -4.32 0.04
N GLU A 130 -19.49 -5.06 1.14
CA GLU A 130 -19.78 -4.49 2.46
C GLU A 130 -18.66 -3.54 2.91
N VAL A 131 -17.37 -3.94 2.77
CA VAL A 131 -16.21 -3.10 3.09
C VAL A 131 -16.18 -1.87 2.19
N TYR A 132 -16.42 -2.02 0.89
CA TYR A 132 -16.48 -0.90 -0.06
C TYR A 132 -17.56 0.12 0.31
N VAL A 133 -18.78 -0.34 0.59
CA VAL A 133 -19.89 0.54 1.01
C VAL A 133 -19.58 1.23 2.34
N GLY A 134 -18.97 0.51 3.27
CA GLY A 134 -18.47 1.07 4.54
C GLY A 134 -17.48 2.20 4.32
N PHE A 135 -16.50 1.98 3.44
CA PHE A 135 -15.51 2.98 3.05
C PHE A 135 -16.17 4.22 2.43
N LEU A 136 -17.09 4.05 1.49
CA LEU A 136 -17.81 5.18 0.88
C LEU A 136 -18.63 5.98 1.90
N ARG A 137 -19.27 5.32 2.88
CA ARG A 137 -19.98 5.99 3.96
C ARG A 137 -19.05 6.84 4.82
N GLN A 138 -17.88 6.33 5.13
CA GLN A 138 -16.87 7.05 5.89
C GLN A 138 -16.34 8.25 5.11
N MET A 139 -16.05 8.09 3.82
CA MET A 139 -15.64 9.18 2.94
C MET A 139 -16.69 10.30 2.84
N ARG A 140 -17.99 9.94 2.79
CA ARG A 140 -19.09 10.91 2.81
C ARG A 140 -19.18 11.67 4.12
N LYS A 141 -18.95 11.01 5.27
CA LYS A 141 -18.90 11.66 6.59
C LYS A 141 -17.74 12.66 6.68
N ILE A 142 -16.60 12.31 6.14
CA ILE A 142 -15.41 13.17 6.09
C ILE A 142 -15.67 14.38 5.16
N ARG A 143 -16.36 14.18 4.02
CA ARG A 143 -16.75 15.29 3.12
C ARG A 143 -17.90 16.17 3.66
N GLY A 144 -18.79 15.60 4.48
CA GLY A 144 -19.90 16.34 5.12
C GLY A 144 -19.51 17.15 6.35
N ASN A 145 -18.42 16.79 7.02
CA ASN A 145 -17.67 17.70 7.86
C ASN A 145 -16.62 18.35 6.94
N PRO A 146 -16.63 19.64 6.72
CA PRO A 146 -15.46 20.29 6.20
C PRO A 146 -14.38 20.15 7.28
N ILE A 147 -13.66 19.04 7.30
CA ILE A 147 -12.25 19.15 7.54
C ILE A 147 -11.85 20.06 6.40
N ILE A 148 -11.70 21.34 6.72
CA ILE A 148 -10.89 22.23 5.93
C ILE A 148 -9.53 21.54 5.91
N LEU A 149 -9.37 20.60 4.97
CA LEU A 149 -8.14 20.47 4.25
C LEU A 149 -8.07 21.83 3.55
N THR A 150 -7.71 22.87 4.31
CA THR A 150 -6.98 23.96 3.72
C THR A 150 -6.08 23.21 2.76
N HIS A 151 -6.19 23.52 1.47
CA HIS A 151 -5.17 23.19 0.50
C HIS A 151 -3.87 23.80 1.05
N THR A 152 -3.33 23.16 2.06
CA THR A 152 -1.93 23.27 2.35
C THR A 152 -1.33 22.71 1.07
N LYS A 153 -0.85 23.62 0.20
CA LYS A 153 0.14 23.37 -0.82
C LYS A 153 0.88 22.11 -0.38
N PRO A 154 0.92 21.02 -1.19
CA PRO A 154 1.56 19.78 -0.78
C PRO A 154 2.81 20.15 -0.04
N LEU A 155 2.96 19.69 1.22
CA LEU A 155 4.10 20.06 2.03
C LEU A 155 5.31 19.61 1.24
N ASP A 156 6.00 20.56 0.63
CA ASP A 156 7.24 20.27 -0.04
C ASP A 156 8.20 19.80 1.06
N VAL A 157 8.43 18.49 1.10
CA VAL A 157 9.29 17.86 2.11
C VAL A 157 10.66 18.51 2.11
N GLY A 158 11.17 18.92 0.94
CA GLY A 158 12.43 19.64 0.81
C GLY A 158 12.41 21.02 1.48
N THR A 159 11.26 21.68 1.49
CA THR A 159 11.10 22.97 2.18
C THR A 159 10.85 22.79 3.68
N ALA A 160 10.11 21.76 4.08
CA ALA A 160 9.76 21.52 5.47
C ALA A 160 10.88 20.85 6.27
N PHE A 161 11.68 20.00 5.60
CA PHE A 161 12.76 19.20 6.17
C PHE A 161 13.97 19.22 5.24
N PRO A 162 14.68 20.35 5.14
CA PRO A 162 15.79 20.50 4.18
C PRO A 162 16.98 19.59 4.45
N ALA A 163 17.31 19.30 5.72
CA ALA A 163 18.40 18.39 6.06
C ALA A 163 18.07 16.95 5.65
N ILE A 164 16.84 16.49 5.90
CA ILE A 164 16.33 15.19 5.44
C ILE A 164 16.40 15.10 3.91
N ALA A 165 15.90 16.11 3.22
CA ALA A 165 15.87 16.13 1.76
C ALA A 165 17.29 16.07 1.17
N ARG A 166 18.23 16.87 1.71
CA ARG A 166 19.64 16.86 1.32
C ARG A 166 20.25 15.48 1.55
N PHE A 167 20.07 14.90 2.73
CA PHE A 167 20.65 13.60 3.09
C PHE A 167 20.19 12.49 2.13
N VAL A 168 18.90 12.44 1.79
CA VAL A 168 18.35 11.45 0.85
C VAL A 168 18.88 11.68 -0.57
N GLN A 169 19.05 12.95 -1.02
CA GLN A 169 19.63 13.28 -2.32
C GLN A 169 21.11 12.86 -2.42
N ASP A 170 21.86 12.96 -1.33
CA ASP A 170 23.25 12.54 -1.23
C ASP A 170 23.41 11.03 -0.98
N CYS A 171 22.40 10.22 -1.34
CA CYS A 171 22.37 8.75 -1.21
C CYS A 171 22.25 8.22 0.23
N GLY A 172 21.80 9.02 1.17
CA GLY A 172 21.45 8.55 2.51
C GLY A 172 20.17 7.72 2.53
N HIS A 173 20.08 6.81 3.49
CA HIS A 173 18.92 5.98 3.75
C HIS A 173 18.29 6.35 5.09
N ILE A 174 16.96 6.47 5.13
CA ILE A 174 16.20 6.81 6.34
C ILE A 174 15.26 5.67 6.68
N GLU A 175 15.24 5.29 7.95
CA GLU A 175 14.30 4.33 8.52
C GLU A 175 13.46 5.02 9.60
N ILE A 176 12.15 4.83 9.52
CA ILE A 176 11.21 5.24 10.57
C ILE A 176 10.36 4.02 10.89
N GLY A 177 10.44 3.56 12.14
CA GLY A 177 9.70 2.40 12.63
C GLY A 177 8.83 2.74 13.82
N ASP A 178 7.69 2.05 13.98
CA ASP A 178 6.91 2.07 15.21
C ASP A 178 7.53 1.10 16.23
N GLN A 179 7.59 1.49 17.49
CA GLN A 179 8.04 0.67 18.60
C GLN A 179 6.83 0.11 19.37
N ASP A 180 6.12 -0.84 18.79
CA ASP A 180 5.02 -1.56 19.42
C ASP A 180 3.96 -0.64 20.09
N GLY A 181 3.67 0.52 19.45
CA GLY A 181 2.72 1.50 19.95
C GLY A 181 3.22 2.37 21.10
N VAL A 182 4.50 2.28 21.48
CA VAL A 182 5.10 3.09 22.54
C VAL A 182 5.69 4.40 21.99
N GLY A 183 6.03 4.43 20.70
CA GLY A 183 6.63 5.56 20.02
C GLY A 183 7.32 5.16 18.72
N PHE A 184 8.22 6.01 18.24
CA PHE A 184 8.92 5.81 16.99
C PHE A 184 10.43 5.70 17.19
N ILE A 185 11.08 4.86 16.40
CA ILE A 185 12.52 4.88 16.18
C ILE A 185 12.80 5.49 14.82
N VAL A 186 13.77 6.39 14.77
CA VAL A 186 14.25 6.99 13.53
C VAL A 186 15.74 6.78 13.38
N ARG A 187 16.16 6.44 12.17
CA ARG A 187 17.56 6.20 11.81
C ARG A 187 17.91 6.87 10.51
N ALA A 188 19.10 7.38 10.42
CA ALA A 188 19.73 7.81 9.19
C ALA A 188 21.03 7.02 8.99
N LEU A 189 21.20 6.46 7.80
CA LEU A 189 22.34 5.63 7.44
C LEU A 189 22.95 6.14 6.13
N ASP A 190 24.28 6.20 6.06
CA ASP A 190 25.02 6.44 4.83
C ASP A 190 25.87 5.21 4.45
N TYR A 191 26.77 5.35 3.49
CA TYR A 191 27.68 4.27 3.10
C TYR A 191 28.67 3.88 4.22
N GLY A 192 28.94 4.77 5.19
CA GLY A 192 29.80 4.53 6.35
C GLY A 192 29.08 3.87 7.52
N GLY A 193 27.77 3.80 7.48
CA GLY A 193 26.94 3.21 8.53
C GLY A 193 25.90 4.16 9.10
N MET A 194 25.54 3.97 10.36
CA MET A 194 24.53 4.78 11.05
C MET A 194 25.11 6.12 11.47
N VAL A 195 24.51 7.22 10.98
CA VAL A 195 24.91 8.60 11.28
C VAL A 195 24.02 9.25 12.35
N PHE A 196 22.80 8.76 12.49
CA PHE A 196 21.86 9.25 13.50
C PHE A 196 20.85 8.18 13.91
N GLU A 197 20.52 8.12 15.20
CA GLU A 197 19.41 7.31 15.74
C GLU A 197 18.76 8.04 16.90
N ASP A 198 17.42 8.03 16.95
CA ASP A 198 16.65 8.45 18.13
C ASP A 198 15.41 7.52 18.28
N SER A 199 15.19 7.06 19.50
CA SER A 199 14.07 6.18 19.89
C SER A 199 13.11 6.85 20.88
N LYS A 200 13.25 8.16 21.12
CA LYS A 200 12.42 8.91 22.08
C LYS A 200 11.13 9.51 21.50
N PRO A 201 11.02 9.76 20.17
CA PRO A 201 9.82 10.35 19.61
C PRO A 201 8.57 9.50 19.91
N ARG A 202 7.48 10.17 20.31
CA ARG A 202 6.20 9.50 20.57
C ARG A 202 5.20 9.65 19.42
N THR A 203 5.44 10.60 18.53
CA THR A 203 4.61 10.85 17.35
C THR A 203 5.47 10.89 16.10
N LEU A 204 4.88 10.62 14.93
CA LEU A 204 5.58 10.73 13.64
C LEU A 204 6.13 12.15 13.42
N THR A 205 5.40 13.18 13.85
CA THR A 205 5.86 14.58 13.75
C THR A 205 7.11 14.83 14.58
N GLU A 206 7.16 14.30 15.80
CA GLU A 206 8.37 14.37 16.65
C GLU A 206 9.53 13.59 16.04
N ALA A 207 9.25 12.43 15.44
CA ALA A 207 10.22 11.60 14.76
C ALA A 207 10.88 12.34 13.58
N MET A 208 10.07 12.96 12.72
CA MET A 208 10.57 13.78 11.61
C MET A 208 11.38 14.99 12.10
N ALA A 209 10.92 15.67 13.15
CA ALA A 209 11.64 16.81 13.72
C ALA A 209 12.96 16.41 14.41
N ALA A 210 13.03 15.23 15.02
CA ALA A 210 14.25 14.69 15.61
C ALA A 210 15.28 14.35 14.51
N LEU A 211 14.83 13.71 13.45
CA LEU A 211 15.66 13.35 12.31
C LEU A 211 16.23 14.59 11.61
N GLU A 212 15.41 15.59 11.36
CA GLU A 212 15.82 16.87 10.75
C GLU A 212 16.94 17.54 11.57
N ARG A 213 16.74 17.69 12.88
CA ARG A 213 17.74 18.29 13.77
C ARG A 213 19.03 17.46 13.83
N GLY A 214 18.91 16.14 13.90
CA GLY A 214 20.06 15.24 13.96
C GLY A 214 20.91 15.30 12.71
N LEU A 215 20.28 15.34 11.55
CA LEU A 215 20.97 15.45 10.26
C LEU A 215 21.57 16.85 10.04
N ASP A 216 20.86 17.91 10.45
CA ASP A 216 21.39 19.28 10.36
C ASP A 216 22.69 19.41 11.20
N GLN A 217 22.70 18.87 12.42
CA GLN A 217 23.89 18.83 13.25
C GLN A 217 25.02 18.00 12.63
N TRP A 218 24.69 16.83 12.09
CA TRP A 218 25.68 15.97 11.43
C TRP A 218 26.34 16.66 10.24
N PHE A 219 25.59 17.41 9.43
CA PHE A 219 26.15 18.20 8.32
C PHE A 219 27.08 19.35 8.76
N LEU A 220 26.91 19.86 10.00
CA LEU A 220 27.78 20.89 10.55
C LEU A 220 29.12 20.33 11.07
N GLU A 221 29.19 19.02 11.32
CA GLU A 221 30.36 18.33 11.85
C GLU A 221 31.25 17.72 10.76
N GLN A 222 30.81 17.78 9.47
CA GLN A 222 31.58 17.32 8.31
C GLN A 222 32.48 18.43 7.76
#